data_b2c41906fffcdcae5429c2234a70d6b9
#
_entry.id   b2c41906fffcdcae5429c2234a70d6b9
#
_cell.length_a   1.000
_cell.length_b   1.000
_cell.length_c   1.000
_cell.angle_alpha   90.00
_cell.angle_beta   90.00
_cell.angle_gamma   90.00
#
_symmetry.space_group_name_H-M   'P 1'
#
loop_
_entity.id
_entity.type
_entity.pdbx_description
1 polymer ?
#
loop_
_entity_poly.entity_id
_entity_poly.type
_entity_poly.pdbx_seq_one_letter_code
_entity_poly.pdbx_strand_id
1 'polypeptide(L)'
;DALLEQIKPFKYGLHLNQRVQEINQIDSKNEIQKWKVLTSENTEFIATNIFIAAGGGSFEPRRPPNIVDPDKFLNNGVAYSVKDKNHYKNKNLIIFGGGDSALDWSVELADIAASITLIHRRDAFRGSPNTEAQMRELVETGNLELKTPYVIEELLGTNKISGVSIKNFESKEIETLDCNEILFLFGLNKKLGPLENWNLKLNGKKISVDTEKYQTSLEGIYAVGDINDYPGKLDLILCGFHETTLAVQ
;
A
#
# COMPACT_ATOMS: atom_id res chain seq x y z
N ASP A 1 15.28 -12.31 -2.99
CA ASP A 1 15.88 -13.56 -3.47
C ASP A 1 16.77 -14.24 -2.43
N ALA A 2 17.54 -13.51 -1.60
CA ALA A 2 18.41 -14.09 -0.56
C ALA A 2 17.65 -15.00 0.44
N LEU A 3 16.43 -14.61 0.83
CA LEU A 3 15.61 -15.43 1.74
C LEU A 3 15.13 -16.73 1.08
N LEU A 4 14.81 -16.70 -0.22
CA LEU A 4 14.44 -17.90 -0.97
C LEU A 4 15.62 -18.88 -1.11
N GLU A 5 16.84 -18.36 -1.27
CA GLU A 5 18.05 -19.18 -1.24
C GLU A 5 18.26 -19.89 0.11
N GLN A 6 18.01 -19.19 1.22
CA GLN A 6 18.15 -19.74 2.57
C GLN A 6 17.20 -20.90 2.85
N ILE A 7 16.01 -20.91 2.27
CA ILE A 7 15.03 -21.98 2.51
C ILE A 7 15.14 -23.16 1.54
N LYS A 8 15.93 -23.06 0.46
CA LYS A 8 16.13 -24.15 -0.52
C LYS A 8 16.49 -25.52 0.06
N PRO A 9 17.33 -25.62 1.12
CA PRO A 9 17.66 -26.92 1.72
C PRO A 9 16.49 -27.62 2.40
N PHE A 10 15.41 -26.88 2.71
CA PHE A 10 14.26 -27.42 3.42
C PHE A 10 13.21 -27.96 2.45
N LYS A 11 12.63 -29.11 2.79
CA LYS A 11 11.52 -29.68 2.04
C LYS A 11 10.22 -28.98 2.47
N TYR A 12 9.69 -28.15 1.60
CA TYR A 12 8.41 -27.45 1.82
C TYR A 12 7.56 -27.49 0.54
N GLY A 13 6.23 -27.43 0.69
CA GLY A 13 5.30 -27.22 -0.41
C GLY A 13 5.14 -25.72 -0.67
N LEU A 14 5.32 -25.28 -1.91
CA LEU A 14 5.08 -23.90 -2.32
C LEU A 14 3.94 -23.87 -3.34
N HIS A 15 2.83 -23.22 -2.99
CA HIS A 15 1.65 -23.06 -3.81
C HIS A 15 1.47 -21.59 -4.16
N LEU A 16 1.89 -21.21 -5.37
CA LEU A 16 1.81 -19.82 -5.87
C LEU A 16 0.47 -19.58 -6.56
N ASN A 17 0.10 -18.28 -6.67
CA ASN A 17 -1.13 -17.80 -7.33
C ASN A 17 -2.42 -18.38 -6.74
N GLN A 18 -2.39 -18.78 -5.48
CA GLN A 18 -3.54 -19.28 -4.74
C GLN A 18 -3.81 -18.37 -3.54
N ARG A 19 -5.01 -17.83 -3.47
CA ARG A 19 -5.46 -17.08 -2.30
C ARG A 19 -6.23 -18.01 -1.38
N VAL A 20 -5.90 -18.03 -0.10
CA VAL A 20 -6.75 -18.69 0.90
C VAL A 20 -8.05 -17.91 1.03
N GLN A 21 -9.18 -18.59 0.78
CA GLN A 21 -10.52 -18.00 0.83
C GLN A 21 -11.19 -18.26 2.18
N GLU A 22 -11.09 -19.49 2.66
CA GLU A 22 -11.80 -19.93 3.85
C GLU A 22 -10.89 -20.79 4.73
N ILE A 23 -11.14 -20.69 6.02
CA ILE A 23 -10.68 -21.65 7.02
C ILE A 23 -11.88 -22.16 7.79
N ASN A 24 -11.96 -23.45 7.98
CA ASN A 24 -13.04 -24.09 8.74
C ASN A 24 -12.45 -25.04 9.75
N GLN A 25 -12.95 -24.99 10.97
CA GLN A 25 -12.58 -25.91 12.02
C GLN A 25 -13.11 -27.31 11.66
N ILE A 26 -12.27 -28.33 11.85
CA ILE A 26 -12.67 -29.72 11.68
C ILE A 26 -12.73 -30.36 13.06
N ASP A 27 -13.86 -31.02 13.36
CA ASP A 27 -13.96 -31.83 14.55
C ASP A 27 -12.97 -33.00 14.47
N SER A 28 -12.02 -33.00 15.35
CA SER A 28 -11.08 -34.13 15.48
C SER A 28 -11.51 -35.02 16.66
N LYS A 29 -11.63 -36.30 16.40
CA LYS A 29 -11.89 -37.31 17.45
C LYS A 29 -10.74 -37.48 18.46
N ASN A 30 -9.58 -36.78 18.19
CA ASN A 30 -8.34 -36.93 18.91
C ASN A 30 -7.88 -35.60 19.50
N GLU A 31 -8.58 -34.91 20.31
CA GLU A 31 -8.18 -33.72 21.10
C GLU A 31 -7.32 -32.61 20.40
N ILE A 32 -6.66 -32.90 19.27
CA ILE A 32 -5.85 -31.91 18.53
C ILE A 32 -6.73 -31.20 17.50
N GLN A 33 -6.91 -29.89 17.69
CA GLN A 33 -7.59 -29.01 16.77
C GLN A 33 -7.01 -29.11 15.35
N LYS A 34 -7.87 -29.20 14.34
CA LYS A 34 -7.49 -29.18 12.93
C LYS A 34 -8.32 -28.17 12.16
N TRP A 35 -7.68 -27.61 11.16
CA TRP A 35 -8.25 -26.62 10.26
C TRP A 35 -8.24 -27.12 8.83
N LYS A 36 -9.38 -26.98 8.15
CA LYS A 36 -9.48 -27.12 6.70
C LYS A 36 -9.29 -25.75 6.07
N VAL A 37 -8.33 -25.62 5.18
CA VAL A 37 -7.99 -24.39 4.44
C VAL A 37 -8.40 -24.59 2.99
N LEU A 38 -9.20 -23.69 2.44
CA LEU A 38 -9.64 -23.70 1.05
C LEU A 38 -9.06 -22.51 0.29
N THR A 39 -8.51 -22.77 -0.90
CA THR A 39 -7.93 -21.73 -1.76
C THR A 39 -8.85 -21.32 -2.92
N SER A 40 -8.51 -20.22 -3.62
CA SER A 40 -9.19 -19.76 -4.84
C SER A 40 -9.16 -20.77 -5.98
N GLU A 41 -8.19 -21.70 -5.97
CA GLU A 41 -8.05 -22.77 -6.97
C GLU A 41 -8.71 -24.07 -6.53
N ASN A 42 -9.57 -24.03 -5.51
CA ASN A 42 -10.23 -25.18 -4.90
C ASN A 42 -9.25 -26.24 -4.33
N THR A 43 -8.03 -25.84 -4.02
CA THR A 43 -7.09 -26.70 -3.30
C THR A 43 -7.45 -26.71 -1.82
N GLU A 44 -7.54 -27.90 -1.24
CA GLU A 44 -7.84 -28.11 0.17
C GLU A 44 -6.57 -28.57 0.92
N PHE A 45 -6.33 -27.96 2.08
CA PHE A 45 -5.28 -28.38 3.01
C PHE A 45 -5.90 -28.68 4.38
N ILE A 46 -5.34 -29.65 5.08
CA ILE A 46 -5.65 -29.91 6.49
C ILE A 46 -4.40 -29.61 7.30
N ALA A 47 -4.51 -28.74 8.27
CA ALA A 47 -3.41 -28.29 9.11
C ALA A 47 -3.82 -28.27 10.58
N THR A 48 -2.86 -28.50 11.48
CA THR A 48 -3.02 -28.27 12.92
C THR A 48 -2.71 -26.84 13.30
N ASN A 49 -1.76 -26.23 12.59
CA ASN A 49 -1.34 -24.85 12.82
C ASN A 49 -1.37 -24.05 11.52
N ILE A 50 -1.81 -22.79 11.59
CA ILE A 50 -1.84 -21.84 10.49
C ILE A 50 -1.07 -20.58 10.92
N PHE A 51 -0.06 -20.17 10.13
CA PHE A 51 0.65 -18.92 10.32
C PHE A 51 0.21 -17.92 9.25
N ILE A 52 -0.40 -16.81 9.68
CA ILE A 52 -0.82 -15.72 8.80
C ILE A 52 0.31 -14.69 8.73
N ALA A 53 1.03 -14.65 7.61
CA ALA A 53 2.10 -13.70 7.33
C ALA A 53 1.73 -12.82 6.11
N ALA A 54 0.53 -12.25 6.14
CA ALA A 54 -0.08 -11.54 5.00
C ALA A 54 0.39 -10.08 4.84
N GLY A 55 1.43 -9.65 5.57
CA GLY A 55 1.93 -8.28 5.55
C GLY A 55 0.84 -7.28 5.93
N GLY A 56 0.73 -6.17 5.22
CA GLY A 56 -0.35 -5.20 5.45
C GLY A 56 -1.70 -5.57 4.83
N GLY A 57 -1.88 -6.82 4.36
CA GLY A 57 -3.03 -7.21 3.54
C GLY A 57 -2.85 -6.82 2.06
N SER A 58 -3.94 -6.74 1.31
CA SER A 58 -3.90 -6.17 -0.03
C SER A 58 -4.01 -4.65 0.04
N PHE A 59 -3.35 -3.98 -0.91
CA PHE A 59 -3.34 -2.52 -0.97
C PHE A 59 -4.07 -2.05 -2.22
N GLU A 60 -5.02 -1.14 -2.04
CA GLU A 60 -5.59 -0.38 -3.13
C GLU A 60 -5.19 1.09 -2.99
N PRO A 61 -4.72 1.74 -4.07
CA PRO A 61 -4.45 3.17 -4.02
C PRO A 61 -5.73 3.95 -3.72
N ARG A 62 -5.58 4.98 -2.88
CA ARG A 62 -6.67 5.91 -2.64
C ARG A 62 -6.88 6.75 -3.88
N ARG A 63 -8.09 6.76 -4.37
CA ARG A 63 -8.50 7.57 -5.52
C ARG A 63 -8.86 8.98 -5.09
N PRO A 64 -8.73 9.97 -6.01
CA PRO A 64 -9.19 11.34 -5.75
C PRO A 64 -10.70 11.34 -5.44
N PRO A 65 -11.12 11.92 -4.31
CA PRO A 65 -12.50 11.77 -3.82
C PRO A 65 -13.55 12.50 -4.67
N ASN A 66 -13.13 13.53 -5.41
CA ASN A 66 -14.06 14.41 -6.15
C ASN A 66 -14.16 14.06 -7.65
N ILE A 67 -13.46 13.03 -8.11
CA ILE A 67 -13.46 12.62 -9.52
C ILE A 67 -14.40 11.43 -9.70
N VAL A 68 -15.38 11.58 -10.60
CA VAL A 68 -16.40 10.54 -10.87
C VAL A 68 -15.77 9.27 -11.44
N ASP A 69 -14.84 9.40 -12.39
CA ASP A 69 -14.09 8.30 -12.97
C ASP A 69 -12.57 8.57 -12.88
N PRO A 70 -11.96 8.34 -11.72
CA PRO A 70 -10.55 8.63 -11.51
C PRO A 70 -9.62 7.71 -12.31
N ASP A 71 -10.13 6.58 -12.79
CA ASP A 71 -9.38 5.58 -13.55
C ASP A 71 -9.54 5.73 -15.07
N LYS A 72 -10.31 6.71 -15.56
CA LYS A 72 -10.56 6.98 -17.00
C LYS A 72 -9.28 6.98 -17.84
N PHE A 73 -8.19 7.52 -17.32
CA PHE A 73 -6.89 7.60 -18.00
C PHE A 73 -5.83 6.68 -17.38
N LEU A 74 -6.24 5.65 -16.63
CA LEU A 74 -5.31 4.69 -16.04
C LEU A 74 -4.48 4.01 -17.14
N ASN A 75 -3.15 4.04 -17.00
CA ASN A 75 -2.15 3.64 -18.00
C ASN A 75 -2.15 4.49 -19.29
N ASN A 76 -2.93 5.55 -19.36
CA ASN A 76 -2.96 6.55 -20.43
C ASN A 76 -2.63 7.95 -19.91
N GLY A 77 -1.60 8.02 -19.07
CA GLY A 77 -1.13 9.25 -18.44
C GLY A 77 -1.58 9.42 -16.98
N VAL A 78 -2.35 8.50 -16.41
CA VAL A 78 -2.66 8.47 -14.97
C VAL A 78 -2.12 7.20 -14.35
N ALA A 79 -1.43 7.33 -13.21
CA ALA A 79 -0.92 6.22 -12.43
C ALA A 79 -1.02 6.49 -10.92
N TYR A 80 -0.98 5.40 -10.12
CA TYR A 80 -1.00 5.44 -8.66
C TYR A 80 0.31 4.95 -8.02
N SER A 81 1.27 4.56 -8.85
CA SER A 81 2.60 4.12 -8.43
C SER A 81 3.58 4.28 -9.58
N VAL A 82 4.84 4.50 -9.25
CA VAL A 82 5.94 4.53 -10.23
C VAL A 82 6.48 3.10 -10.36
N LYS A 83 6.40 2.53 -11.57
CA LYS A 83 6.97 1.22 -11.90
C LYS A 83 8.34 1.34 -12.57
N ASP A 84 8.50 2.34 -13.41
CA ASP A 84 9.74 2.68 -14.09
C ASP A 84 9.85 4.20 -14.16
N LYS A 85 10.88 4.76 -13.53
CA LYS A 85 11.11 6.21 -13.52
C LYS A 85 11.47 6.78 -14.88
N ASN A 86 12.04 5.98 -15.78
CA ASN A 86 12.38 6.41 -17.14
C ASN A 86 11.13 6.70 -17.98
N HIS A 87 9.97 6.16 -17.61
CA HIS A 87 8.69 6.47 -18.25
C HIS A 87 8.36 7.98 -18.20
N TYR A 88 8.83 8.69 -17.18
CA TYR A 88 8.55 10.12 -16.97
C TYR A 88 9.58 11.05 -17.62
N LYS A 89 10.60 10.50 -18.31
CA LYS A 89 11.64 11.29 -18.95
C LYS A 89 11.07 12.27 -19.97
N ASN A 90 11.44 13.55 -19.83
CA ASN A 90 11.03 14.66 -20.71
C ASN A 90 9.49 14.87 -20.76
N LYS A 91 8.74 14.50 -19.71
CA LYS A 91 7.31 14.71 -19.60
C LYS A 91 6.97 15.79 -18.59
N ASN A 92 5.88 16.51 -18.82
CA ASN A 92 5.27 17.40 -17.83
C ASN A 92 4.46 16.53 -16.86
N LEU A 93 4.90 16.45 -15.63
CA LEU A 93 4.36 15.56 -14.60
C LEU A 93 3.66 16.37 -13.51
N ILE A 94 2.45 15.96 -13.16
CA ILE A 94 1.74 16.47 -11.99
C ILE A 94 1.67 15.35 -10.94
N ILE A 95 2.07 15.67 -9.72
CA ILE A 95 2.01 14.75 -8.57
C ILE A 95 1.00 15.29 -7.56
N PHE A 96 0.02 14.48 -7.21
CA PHE A 96 -0.92 14.79 -6.13
C PHE A 96 -0.59 13.98 -4.90
N GLY A 97 -0.31 14.66 -3.80
CA GLY A 97 -0.05 14.02 -2.50
C GLY A 97 0.70 14.92 -1.55
N GLY A 98 0.96 14.42 -0.34
CA GLY A 98 1.67 15.16 0.71
C GLY A 98 2.23 14.24 1.79
N GLY A 99 2.37 12.95 1.50
CA GLY A 99 3.06 11.95 2.32
C GLY A 99 4.40 11.56 1.70
N ASP A 100 5.12 10.62 2.35
CA ASP A 100 6.46 10.18 1.93
C ASP A 100 6.54 9.87 0.44
N SER A 101 5.65 9.02 -0.10
CA SER A 101 5.69 8.68 -1.53
C SER A 101 5.58 9.88 -2.48
N ALA A 102 4.78 10.90 -2.13
CA ALA A 102 4.64 12.07 -2.98
C ALA A 102 5.90 12.94 -2.95
N LEU A 103 6.48 13.12 -1.77
CA LEU A 103 7.72 13.88 -1.62
C LEU A 103 8.90 13.15 -2.25
N ASP A 104 9.07 11.85 -1.97
CA ASP A 104 10.16 11.04 -2.50
C ASP A 104 10.16 11.04 -4.04
N TRP A 105 8.99 10.78 -4.66
CA TRP A 105 8.89 10.79 -6.12
C TRP A 105 9.00 12.19 -6.73
N SER A 106 8.61 13.25 -6.01
CA SER A 106 8.85 14.62 -6.48
C SER A 106 10.33 14.95 -6.53
N VAL A 107 11.11 14.51 -5.56
CA VAL A 107 12.58 14.68 -5.52
C VAL A 107 13.26 13.77 -6.56
N GLU A 108 12.93 12.47 -6.57
CA GLU A 108 13.57 11.48 -7.46
C GLU A 108 13.33 11.75 -8.96
N LEU A 109 12.20 12.36 -9.32
CA LEU A 109 11.85 12.62 -10.72
C LEU A 109 12.22 14.03 -11.19
N ALA A 110 12.70 14.91 -10.30
CA ALA A 110 13.02 16.31 -10.65
C ALA A 110 14.05 16.43 -11.77
N ASP A 111 15.07 15.57 -11.76
CA ASP A 111 16.13 15.55 -12.79
C ASP A 111 15.76 14.73 -14.04
N ILE A 112 14.59 14.10 -14.06
CA ILE A 112 14.16 13.16 -15.12
C ILE A 112 13.04 13.75 -15.97
N ALA A 113 12.02 14.33 -15.33
CA ALA A 113 10.88 14.94 -15.99
C ALA A 113 11.26 16.27 -16.67
N ALA A 114 10.47 16.72 -17.63
CA ALA A 114 10.63 18.05 -18.20
C ALA A 114 10.18 19.15 -17.23
N SER A 115 9.14 18.88 -16.47
CA SER A 115 8.66 19.72 -15.36
C SER A 115 7.92 18.87 -14.35
N ILE A 116 7.92 19.29 -13.08
CA ILE A 116 7.13 18.69 -12.02
C ILE A 116 6.33 19.77 -11.30
N THR A 117 5.02 19.53 -11.15
CA THR A 117 4.16 20.30 -10.27
C THR A 117 3.63 19.38 -9.16
N LEU A 118 4.04 19.64 -7.91
CA LEU A 118 3.50 18.95 -6.73
C LEU A 118 2.27 19.71 -6.21
N ILE A 119 1.15 19.03 -6.12
CA ILE A 119 -0.12 19.60 -5.66
C ILE A 119 -0.56 18.96 -4.37
N HIS A 120 -0.77 19.79 -3.35
CA HIS A 120 -1.28 19.33 -2.06
C HIS A 120 -2.35 20.26 -1.49
N ARG A 121 -3.32 19.67 -0.77
CA ARG A 121 -4.47 20.38 -0.20
C ARG A 121 -4.15 21.27 1.01
N ARG A 122 -2.92 21.22 1.54
CA ARG A 122 -2.44 21.97 2.70
C ARG A 122 -0.96 22.27 2.53
N ASP A 123 -0.50 23.36 3.12
CA ASP A 123 0.95 23.62 3.22
C ASP A 123 1.52 22.96 4.49
N ALA A 124 1.29 21.66 4.63
CA ALA A 124 1.80 20.82 5.72
C ALA A 124 1.91 19.38 5.23
N PHE A 125 3.11 18.87 5.19
CA PHE A 125 3.43 17.55 4.66
C PHE A 125 3.52 16.52 5.78
N ARG A 126 3.40 15.23 5.43
CA ARG A 126 3.53 14.10 6.35
C ARG A 126 4.72 13.21 6.05
N GLY A 127 5.56 13.64 5.13
CA GLY A 127 6.76 12.90 4.78
C GLY A 127 7.90 13.17 5.75
N SER A 128 9.03 12.49 5.50
CA SER A 128 10.27 12.70 6.25
C SER A 128 10.68 14.18 6.19
N PRO A 129 11.08 14.80 7.32
CA PRO A 129 11.56 16.18 7.32
C PRO A 129 12.71 16.43 6.36
N ASN A 130 13.60 15.45 6.16
CA ASN A 130 14.69 15.54 5.22
C ASN A 130 14.22 15.62 3.76
N THR A 131 13.26 14.75 3.38
CA THR A 131 12.70 14.76 2.01
C THR A 131 11.88 16.03 1.76
N GLU A 132 11.15 16.52 2.78
CA GLU A 132 10.45 17.81 2.69
C GLU A 132 11.43 18.96 2.44
N ALA A 133 12.57 18.99 3.15
CA ALA A 133 13.60 20.02 2.94
C ALA A 133 14.17 19.98 1.52
N GLN A 134 14.49 18.80 0.99
CA GLN A 134 14.96 18.61 -0.39
C GLN A 134 13.91 19.07 -1.42
N MET A 135 12.64 18.73 -1.22
CA MET A 135 11.55 19.19 -2.08
C MET A 135 11.43 20.72 -2.08
N ARG A 136 11.53 21.37 -0.90
CA ARG A 136 11.47 22.85 -0.82
C ARG A 136 12.68 23.52 -1.47
N GLU A 137 13.87 22.92 -1.38
CA GLU A 137 15.07 23.39 -2.11
C GLU A 137 14.84 23.35 -3.63
N LEU A 138 14.21 22.27 -4.14
CA LEU A 138 13.84 22.19 -5.56
C LEU A 138 12.83 23.26 -5.96
N VAL A 139 11.92 23.65 -5.08
CA VAL A 139 10.98 24.76 -5.32
C VAL A 139 11.74 26.11 -5.38
N GLU A 140 12.64 26.35 -4.43
CA GLU A 140 13.45 27.59 -4.38
C GLU A 140 14.34 27.74 -5.60
N THR A 141 14.90 26.65 -6.12
CA THR A 141 15.74 26.63 -7.32
C THR A 141 14.95 26.62 -8.63
N GLY A 142 13.62 26.52 -8.58
CA GLY A 142 12.75 26.51 -9.75
C GLY A 142 12.69 25.18 -10.51
N ASN A 143 13.23 24.11 -9.93
CA ASN A 143 13.21 22.76 -10.51
C ASN A 143 11.93 21.99 -10.20
N LEU A 144 11.07 22.50 -9.30
CA LEU A 144 9.79 21.96 -8.94
C LEU A 144 8.80 23.10 -8.66
N GLU A 145 7.59 23.01 -9.17
CA GLU A 145 6.50 23.91 -8.80
C GLU A 145 5.68 23.29 -7.67
N LEU A 146 5.42 24.07 -6.61
CA LEU A 146 4.55 23.65 -5.52
C LEU A 146 3.25 24.46 -5.53
N LYS A 147 2.12 23.75 -5.57
CA LYS A 147 0.77 24.35 -5.46
C LYS A 147 0.05 23.86 -4.21
N THR A 148 -0.08 24.75 -3.24
CA THR A 148 -0.85 24.60 -2.00
C THR A 148 -1.69 25.86 -1.75
N PRO A 149 -2.85 25.78 -1.15
CA PRO A 149 -3.69 24.62 -0.88
C PRO A 149 -4.64 24.30 -2.06
N TYR A 150 -4.33 23.34 -2.87
CA TYR A 150 -5.12 22.98 -4.05
C TYR A 150 -5.61 21.53 -4.00
N VAL A 151 -6.77 21.30 -4.60
CA VAL A 151 -7.38 19.97 -4.83
C VAL A 151 -7.69 19.79 -6.31
N ILE A 152 -7.75 18.54 -6.73
CA ILE A 152 -8.19 18.22 -8.10
C ILE A 152 -9.68 18.47 -8.24
N GLU A 153 -10.09 19.05 -9.39
CA GLU A 153 -11.47 19.28 -9.76
C GLU A 153 -11.89 18.41 -10.96
N GLU A 154 -11.04 18.32 -12.02
CA GLU A 154 -11.34 17.55 -13.23
C GLU A 154 -10.09 17.03 -13.92
N LEU A 155 -10.20 15.85 -14.57
CA LEU A 155 -9.18 15.30 -15.47
C LEU A 155 -9.54 15.67 -16.92
N LEU A 156 -8.60 16.27 -17.65
CA LEU A 156 -8.78 16.77 -19.00
C LEU A 156 -8.10 15.86 -20.01
N GLY A 157 -8.80 15.58 -21.11
CA GLY A 157 -8.29 14.75 -22.19
C GLY A 157 -9.37 13.94 -22.88
N THR A 158 -9.01 13.29 -23.99
CA THR A 158 -9.91 12.40 -24.75
C THR A 158 -9.52 10.94 -24.57
N ASN A 159 -8.46 10.48 -25.25
CA ASN A 159 -7.95 9.10 -25.18
C ASN A 159 -6.83 8.95 -24.12
N LYS A 160 -6.14 10.04 -23.84
CA LYS A 160 -5.10 10.14 -22.80
C LYS A 160 -5.24 11.46 -22.06
N ILE A 161 -4.60 11.55 -20.92
CA ILE A 161 -4.53 12.78 -20.16
C ILE A 161 -3.84 13.88 -20.99
N SER A 162 -4.32 15.09 -20.91
CA SER A 162 -3.69 16.28 -21.50
C SER A 162 -3.55 17.42 -20.51
N GLY A 163 -4.23 17.34 -19.37
CA GLY A 163 -4.21 18.36 -18.35
C GLY A 163 -5.14 18.02 -17.18
N VAL A 164 -5.16 18.93 -16.23
CA VAL A 164 -6.00 18.83 -15.04
C VAL A 164 -6.55 20.21 -14.66
N SER A 165 -7.79 20.25 -14.22
CA SER A 165 -8.35 21.41 -13.53
C SER A 165 -8.17 21.22 -12.03
N ILE A 166 -7.60 22.23 -11.36
CA ILE A 166 -7.39 22.25 -9.92
C ILE A 166 -8.11 23.44 -9.29
N LYS A 167 -8.49 23.31 -8.05
CA LYS A 167 -9.22 24.33 -7.31
C LYS A 167 -8.50 24.69 -6.04
N ASN A 168 -8.25 25.95 -5.83
CA ASN A 168 -7.75 26.45 -4.56
C ASN A 168 -8.78 26.18 -3.46
N PHE A 169 -8.33 25.57 -2.36
CA PHE A 169 -9.23 25.17 -1.28
C PHE A 169 -9.79 26.37 -0.49
N GLU A 170 -9.06 27.49 -0.48
CA GLU A 170 -9.42 28.72 0.25
C GLU A 170 -10.14 29.72 -0.66
N SER A 171 -9.50 30.18 -1.74
CA SER A 171 -10.05 31.21 -2.63
C SER A 171 -11.16 30.68 -3.55
N LYS A 172 -11.27 29.36 -3.75
CA LYS A 172 -12.16 28.68 -4.68
C LYS A 172 -11.87 28.93 -6.17
N GLU A 173 -10.81 29.63 -6.46
CA GLU A 173 -10.35 29.85 -7.84
C GLU A 173 -9.96 28.53 -8.51
N ILE A 174 -10.30 28.41 -9.77
CA ILE A 174 -10.02 27.25 -10.62
C ILE A 174 -8.91 27.61 -11.58
N GLU A 175 -7.93 26.72 -11.70
CA GLU A 175 -6.79 26.83 -12.59
C GLU A 175 -6.66 25.55 -13.42
N THR A 176 -6.25 25.69 -14.68
CA THR A 176 -5.99 24.56 -15.57
C THR A 176 -4.49 24.45 -15.83
N LEU A 177 -3.97 23.23 -15.68
CA LEU A 177 -2.58 22.90 -15.91
C LEU A 177 -2.47 21.83 -16.99
N ASP A 178 -1.62 22.07 -18.00
CA ASP A 178 -1.29 21.07 -19.00
C ASP A 178 -0.30 20.05 -18.45
N CYS A 179 -0.51 18.78 -18.77
CA CYS A 179 0.40 17.71 -18.39
C CYS A 179 0.38 16.52 -19.35
N ASN A 180 1.43 15.71 -19.28
CA ASN A 180 1.50 14.43 -19.99
C ASN A 180 1.18 13.25 -19.07
N GLU A 181 1.48 13.40 -17.77
CA GLU A 181 1.35 12.34 -16.77
C GLU A 181 0.84 12.92 -15.44
N ILE A 182 0.05 12.12 -14.73
CA ILE A 182 -0.42 12.41 -13.37
C ILE A 182 -0.12 11.21 -12.47
N LEU A 183 0.47 11.48 -11.31
CA LEU A 183 0.65 10.52 -10.22
C LEU A 183 -0.26 10.88 -9.05
N PHE A 184 -1.20 9.99 -8.72
CA PHE A 184 -2.00 10.10 -7.50
C PHE A 184 -1.38 9.33 -6.34
N LEU A 185 -0.68 10.03 -5.44
CA LEU A 185 0.03 9.46 -4.31
C LEU A 185 -0.65 9.83 -2.98
N PHE A 186 -1.95 9.51 -2.89
CA PHE A 186 -2.79 9.78 -1.71
C PHE A 186 -2.65 8.76 -0.58
N GLY A 187 -1.72 7.80 -0.73
CA GLY A 187 -1.56 6.64 0.14
C GLY A 187 -2.45 5.47 -0.27
N LEU A 188 -2.41 4.44 0.55
CA LEU A 188 -3.03 3.16 0.26
C LEU A 188 -4.17 2.86 1.23
N ASN A 189 -5.21 2.20 0.74
CA ASN A 189 -6.22 1.55 1.55
C ASN A 189 -5.83 0.09 1.75
N LYS A 190 -5.62 -0.30 2.99
CA LYS A 190 -5.42 -1.71 3.36
C LYS A 190 -6.75 -2.45 3.29
N LYS A 191 -6.77 -3.66 2.71
CA LYS A 191 -7.89 -4.59 2.72
C LYS A 191 -7.42 -5.93 3.23
N LEU A 192 -8.12 -6.48 4.18
CA LEU A 192 -7.83 -7.81 4.71
C LEU A 192 -8.34 -8.93 3.78
N GLY A 193 -9.31 -8.60 2.92
CA GLY A 193 -9.91 -9.58 2.02
C GLY A 193 -10.59 -10.71 2.79
N PRO A 194 -10.38 -12.00 2.43
CA PRO A 194 -11.04 -13.13 3.11
C PRO A 194 -10.79 -13.21 4.62
N LEU A 195 -9.67 -12.68 5.11
CA LEU A 195 -9.34 -12.66 6.55
C LEU A 195 -10.42 -11.96 7.40
N GLU A 196 -11.19 -11.03 6.84
CA GLU A 196 -12.28 -10.34 7.53
C GLU A 196 -13.41 -11.32 7.93
N ASN A 197 -13.53 -12.45 7.24
CA ASN A 197 -14.60 -13.45 7.43
C ASN A 197 -14.14 -14.68 8.25
N TRP A 198 -12.91 -14.71 8.75
CA TRP A 198 -12.37 -15.88 9.45
C TRP A 198 -12.66 -15.89 10.95
N ASN A 199 -13.53 -15.01 11.43
CA ASN A 199 -13.89 -14.86 12.86
C ASN A 199 -12.70 -14.57 13.78
N LEU A 200 -11.64 -13.99 13.24
CA LEU A 200 -10.48 -13.52 14.01
C LEU A 200 -10.84 -12.23 14.75
N LYS A 201 -10.30 -12.05 15.94
CA LYS A 201 -10.41 -10.78 16.65
C LYS A 201 -9.54 -9.74 15.94
N LEU A 202 -10.18 -8.70 15.41
CA LEU A 202 -9.50 -7.62 14.69
C LEU A 202 -9.43 -6.34 15.53
N ASN A 203 -8.34 -5.60 15.37
CA ASN A 203 -8.21 -4.21 15.78
C ASN A 203 -7.99 -3.35 14.52
N GLY A 204 -9.05 -2.68 14.06
CA GLY A 204 -9.06 -2.01 12.76
C GLY A 204 -8.84 -2.99 11.61
N LYS A 205 -7.69 -2.86 10.92
CA LYS A 205 -7.29 -3.73 9.79
C LYS A 205 -6.08 -4.60 10.15
N LYS A 206 -5.98 -5.02 11.39
CA LYS A 206 -4.94 -5.91 11.89
C LYS A 206 -5.56 -6.99 12.77
N ILE A 207 -4.88 -8.13 12.87
CA ILE A 207 -5.31 -9.27 13.67
C ILE A 207 -4.72 -9.11 15.08
N SER A 208 -5.60 -9.05 16.10
CA SER A 208 -5.15 -9.01 17.49
C SER A 208 -4.53 -10.34 17.88
N VAL A 209 -3.34 -10.32 18.49
CA VAL A 209 -2.61 -11.48 18.98
C VAL A 209 -2.17 -11.27 20.44
N ASP A 210 -1.89 -12.37 21.15
CA ASP A 210 -1.15 -12.29 22.40
C ASP A 210 0.34 -11.99 22.12
N THR A 211 1.05 -11.48 23.11
CA THR A 211 2.48 -11.13 22.97
C THR A 211 3.46 -12.23 23.40
N GLU A 212 2.94 -13.35 23.86
CA GLU A 212 3.75 -14.48 24.30
C GLU A 212 4.03 -15.45 23.15
N LYS A 213 2.97 -15.80 22.39
CA LYS A 213 3.05 -16.78 21.30
C LYS A 213 2.57 -16.24 19.95
N TYR A 214 2.09 -15.00 19.90
CA TYR A 214 1.47 -14.40 18.71
C TYR A 214 0.28 -15.20 18.17
N GLN A 215 -0.40 -15.92 19.08
CA GLN A 215 -1.62 -16.65 18.76
C GLN A 215 -2.79 -15.67 18.62
N THR A 216 -3.66 -15.94 17.67
CA THR A 216 -4.90 -15.19 17.46
C THR A 216 -5.98 -15.60 18.47
N SER A 217 -7.20 -15.08 18.29
CA SER A 217 -8.36 -15.52 19.06
C SER A 217 -8.81 -16.98 18.80
N LEU A 218 -8.22 -17.62 17.78
CA LEU A 218 -8.51 -19.00 17.41
C LEU A 218 -7.29 -19.88 17.69
N GLU A 219 -7.49 -20.99 18.37
CA GLU A 219 -6.45 -21.94 18.72
C GLU A 219 -5.77 -22.54 17.48
N GLY A 220 -4.43 -22.61 17.49
CA GLY A 220 -3.63 -23.10 16.36
C GLY A 220 -3.53 -22.12 15.19
N ILE A 221 -4.04 -20.89 15.34
CA ILE A 221 -3.86 -19.84 14.32
C ILE A 221 -3.04 -18.69 14.89
N TYR A 222 -1.93 -18.41 14.23
CA TYR A 222 -0.94 -17.38 14.59
C TYR A 222 -0.91 -16.29 13.52
N ALA A 223 -0.62 -15.05 13.91
CA ALA A 223 -0.41 -13.96 12.97
C ALA A 223 0.88 -13.22 13.27
N VAL A 224 1.72 -13.05 12.24
CA VAL A 224 3.07 -12.48 12.37
C VAL A 224 3.34 -11.41 11.30
N GLY A 225 4.22 -10.47 11.58
CA GLY A 225 4.53 -9.33 10.70
C GLY A 225 3.46 -8.26 10.74
N ASP A 226 3.37 -7.43 9.70
CA ASP A 226 2.53 -6.21 9.68
C ASP A 226 1.02 -6.47 9.77
N ILE A 227 0.60 -7.75 9.62
CA ILE A 227 -0.80 -8.14 9.71
C ILE A 227 -1.32 -8.19 11.14
N ASN A 228 -0.43 -8.40 12.12
CA ASN A 228 -0.83 -8.51 13.52
C ASN A 228 -0.84 -7.16 14.26
N ASP A 229 -1.49 -7.13 15.40
CA ASP A 229 -1.55 -5.99 16.32
C ASP A 229 -1.46 -6.44 17.78
N TYR A 230 -0.61 -5.73 18.53
CA TYR A 230 -0.43 -5.88 19.97
C TYR A 230 0.19 -4.60 20.56
N PRO A 231 0.12 -4.35 21.88
CA PRO A 231 0.72 -3.16 22.49
C PRO A 231 2.22 -3.02 22.20
N GLY A 232 2.63 -1.90 21.64
CA GLY A 232 4.03 -1.62 21.26
C GLY A 232 4.45 -2.18 19.90
N LYS A 233 3.52 -2.64 19.08
CA LYS A 233 3.79 -3.13 17.71
C LYS A 233 4.50 -2.10 16.85
N LEU A 234 5.58 -2.55 16.19
CA LEU A 234 6.26 -1.83 15.11
C LEU A 234 6.17 -2.64 13.81
N ASP A 235 5.82 -1.97 12.71
CA ASP A 235 5.73 -2.60 11.38
C ASP A 235 7.12 -2.65 10.73
N LEU A 236 7.98 -3.56 11.25
CA LEU A 236 9.36 -3.78 10.80
C LEU A 236 9.57 -5.26 10.46
N ILE A 237 10.36 -5.52 9.42
CA ILE A 237 10.77 -6.88 9.03
C ILE A 237 11.40 -7.65 10.21
N LEU A 238 12.24 -6.97 10.98
CA LEU A 238 12.88 -7.55 12.17
C LEU A 238 11.85 -8.05 13.20
N CYS A 239 10.78 -7.25 13.45
CA CYS A 239 9.72 -7.63 14.37
C CYS A 239 8.99 -8.88 13.86
N GLY A 240 8.68 -8.96 12.56
CA GLY A 240 8.03 -10.14 11.99
C GLY A 240 8.87 -11.43 12.14
N PHE A 241 10.18 -11.37 11.97
CA PHE A 241 11.06 -12.52 12.24
C PHE A 241 11.08 -12.92 13.71
N HIS A 242 11.17 -11.95 14.62
CA HIS A 242 11.11 -12.19 16.06
C HIS A 242 9.79 -12.85 16.47
N GLU A 243 8.68 -12.29 16.02
CA GLU A 243 7.33 -12.82 16.25
C GLU A 243 7.19 -14.26 15.76
N THR A 244 7.68 -14.55 14.55
CA THR A 244 7.68 -15.90 14.01
C THR A 244 8.48 -16.87 14.88
N THR A 245 9.65 -16.43 15.37
CA THR A 245 10.50 -17.26 16.24
C THR A 245 9.79 -17.65 17.53
N LEU A 246 9.06 -16.72 18.16
CA LEU A 246 8.31 -17.02 19.37
C LEU A 246 7.06 -17.86 19.10
N ALA A 247 6.39 -17.62 17.96
CA ALA A 247 5.15 -18.34 17.61
C ALA A 247 5.37 -19.83 17.27
N VAL A 248 6.60 -20.27 16.96
CA VAL A 248 6.91 -21.67 16.63
C VAL A 248 7.42 -22.48 17.83
N GLN A 249 7.60 -21.87 19.00
CA GLN A 249 7.97 -22.53 20.26
C GLN A 249 6.74 -23.12 20.97
#